data_24a82586f228b1d8c93051678d7e60b4
#
_entry.id   24a82586f228b1d8c93051678d7e60b4
#
_cell.length_a   1.000
_cell.length_b   1.000
_cell.length_c   1.000
_cell.angle_alpha   90.00
_cell.angle_beta   90.00
_cell.angle_gamma   90.00
#
_symmetry.space_group_name_H-M   'P 1'
#
loop_
_entity.id
_entity.type
_entity.pdbx_description
1 polymer ?
#
loop_
_entity_poly.entity_id
_entity_poly.type
_entity_poly.pdbx_seq_one_letter_code
_entity_poly.pdbx_strand_id
1 'polypeptide(L)'
;MKLWTLAILLLASAAFAAEEKKEEKTTVNTSNEVAVIKTSEGDMVVEFWNDAAPNTIENFKKLARSGFYNGTIFHRIVKGFMIQGGDPNTKDASKESSYGTGDPGYKIKAEFNDHSHDRAVISMARGPDPDSAGSQFFICLAPQPRLDHQYTTFGKLMKGDDVLEKIGNTPVTRNSTGEMSKPSKRFTIEKIDIVPADSVK
;
A
#
# COMPACT_ATOMS: atom_id res chain seq x y z
N MET A 1 -50.01 -75.03 -16.94
CA MET A 1 -50.31 -73.69 -17.50
C MET A 1 -50.05 -72.67 -16.41
N LYS A 2 -48.93 -71.95 -16.48
CA LYS A 2 -48.55 -70.90 -15.50
C LYS A 2 -48.38 -69.58 -16.27
N LEU A 3 -49.28 -68.67 -16.03
CA LEU A 3 -49.20 -67.31 -16.55
C LEU A 3 -48.17 -66.52 -15.71
N TRP A 4 -47.21 -65.89 -16.39
CA TRP A 4 -46.29 -64.93 -15.81
C TRP A 4 -46.76 -63.54 -16.16
N THR A 5 -47.15 -62.79 -15.14
CA THR A 5 -47.42 -61.37 -15.21
C THR A 5 -46.11 -60.60 -15.05
N LEU A 6 -45.78 -59.84 -16.10
CA LEU A 6 -44.62 -58.92 -16.12
C LEU A 6 -45.05 -57.59 -15.47
N ALA A 7 -44.44 -57.23 -14.36
CA ALA A 7 -44.60 -55.94 -13.73
C ALA A 7 -43.57 -54.96 -14.32
N ILE A 8 -44.04 -53.91 -15.00
CA ILE A 8 -43.21 -52.83 -15.51
C ILE A 8 -43.02 -51.82 -14.40
N LEU A 9 -41.79 -51.66 -13.91
CA LEU A 9 -41.41 -50.61 -12.95
C LEU A 9 -41.05 -49.34 -13.72
N LEU A 10 -41.89 -48.32 -13.63
CA LEU A 10 -41.57 -46.97 -14.11
C LEU A 10 -40.65 -46.30 -13.11
N LEU A 11 -39.36 -46.10 -13.45
CA LEU A 11 -38.47 -45.22 -12.78
C LEU A 11 -38.71 -43.76 -13.24
N ALA A 12 -39.29 -42.95 -12.39
CA ALA A 12 -39.32 -41.51 -12.55
C ALA A 12 -37.98 -40.92 -12.14
N SER A 13 -37.16 -40.53 -13.11
CA SER A 13 -35.95 -39.77 -12.87
C SER A 13 -36.31 -38.28 -12.63
N ALA A 14 -36.28 -37.86 -11.36
CA ALA A 14 -36.33 -36.44 -11.02
C ALA A 14 -34.99 -35.80 -11.37
N ALA A 15 -34.95 -35.00 -12.42
CA ALA A 15 -33.82 -34.17 -12.74
C ALA A 15 -33.79 -33.00 -11.72
N PHE A 16 -32.85 -33.04 -10.82
CA PHE A 16 -32.50 -31.89 -9.97
C PHE A 16 -31.73 -30.91 -10.86
N ALA A 17 -32.38 -29.85 -11.31
CA ALA A 17 -31.67 -28.71 -11.90
C ALA A 17 -30.97 -27.96 -10.78
N ALA A 18 -29.66 -28.12 -10.70
CA ALA A 18 -28.80 -27.27 -9.88
C ALA A 18 -28.72 -25.91 -10.57
N GLU A 19 -29.41 -24.92 -10.01
CA GLU A 19 -29.30 -23.52 -10.38
C GLU A 19 -27.92 -23.02 -9.90
N GLU A 20 -26.93 -23.02 -10.80
CA GLU A 20 -25.65 -22.35 -10.58
C GLU A 20 -25.93 -20.84 -10.44
N LYS A 21 -25.92 -20.37 -9.20
CA LYS A 21 -25.89 -18.96 -8.88
C LYS A 21 -24.54 -18.40 -9.37
N LYS A 22 -24.55 -17.81 -10.56
CA LYS A 22 -23.43 -17.07 -11.12
C LYS A 22 -23.20 -15.88 -10.20
N GLU A 23 -22.23 -15.97 -9.29
CA GLU A 23 -21.75 -14.82 -8.57
C GLU A 23 -21.21 -13.82 -9.61
N GLU A 24 -21.96 -12.75 -9.80
CA GLU A 24 -21.55 -11.60 -10.58
C GLU A 24 -20.39 -10.95 -9.85
N LYS A 25 -19.16 -11.37 -10.22
CA LYS A 25 -17.93 -10.78 -9.76
C LYS A 25 -17.92 -9.34 -10.29
N THR A 26 -18.44 -8.41 -9.49
CA THR A 26 -18.34 -6.99 -9.76
C THR A 26 -16.84 -6.69 -9.89
N THR A 27 -16.38 -6.60 -11.14
CA THR A 27 -15.01 -6.14 -11.42
C THR A 27 -14.97 -4.66 -11.04
N VAL A 28 -14.61 -4.40 -9.77
CA VAL A 28 -14.23 -3.05 -9.36
C VAL A 28 -13.06 -2.66 -10.25
N ASN A 29 -13.25 -1.63 -11.06
CA ASN A 29 -12.19 -1.11 -11.92
C ASN A 29 -11.12 -0.46 -11.02
N THR A 30 -10.17 -1.26 -10.54
CA THR A 30 -9.11 -0.83 -9.62
C THR A 30 -8.12 0.14 -10.26
N SER A 31 -8.21 0.35 -11.58
CA SER A 31 -7.34 1.27 -12.33
C SER A 31 -7.65 2.75 -12.06
N ASN A 32 -8.80 3.09 -11.48
CA ASN A 32 -9.22 4.47 -11.21
C ASN A 32 -9.32 4.77 -9.69
N GLU A 33 -8.51 4.11 -8.88
CA GLU A 33 -8.44 4.35 -7.44
C GLU A 33 -7.22 5.19 -7.08
N VAL A 34 -7.35 5.97 -6.00
CA VAL A 34 -6.27 6.74 -5.40
C VAL A 34 -6.16 6.41 -3.91
N ALA A 35 -5.02 6.70 -3.30
CA ALA A 35 -4.86 6.63 -1.85
C ALA A 35 -5.00 8.02 -1.23
N VAL A 36 -5.84 8.14 -0.19
CA VAL A 36 -5.90 9.31 0.68
C VAL A 36 -5.16 8.98 1.97
N ILE A 37 -3.95 9.47 2.11
CA ILE A 37 -3.13 9.33 3.32
C ILE A 37 -3.53 10.44 4.29
N LYS A 38 -4.34 10.09 5.28
CA LYS A 38 -4.77 11.02 6.34
C LYS A 38 -3.70 11.08 7.41
N THR A 39 -3.21 12.29 7.66
CA THR A 39 -2.15 12.50 8.65
C THR A 39 -2.57 13.53 9.70
N SER A 40 -1.86 13.58 10.82
CA SER A 40 -2.02 14.63 11.84
C SER A 40 -1.78 16.06 11.35
N GLU A 41 -1.26 16.23 10.13
CA GLU A 41 -0.96 17.55 9.52
C GLU A 41 -1.88 17.91 8.35
N GLY A 42 -2.73 16.99 7.90
CA GLY A 42 -3.62 17.10 6.76
C GLY A 42 -3.55 15.87 5.86
N ASP A 43 -4.27 15.92 4.75
CA ASP A 43 -4.42 14.81 3.82
C ASP A 43 -3.45 14.96 2.64
N MET A 44 -2.86 13.84 2.20
CA MET A 44 -2.10 13.71 0.96
C MET A 44 -2.80 12.71 0.05
N VAL A 45 -3.01 13.04 -1.23
CA VAL A 45 -3.67 12.16 -2.20
C VAL A 45 -2.65 11.66 -3.21
N VAL A 46 -2.54 10.34 -3.36
CA VAL A 46 -1.61 9.67 -4.26
C VAL A 46 -2.36 9.02 -5.41
N GLU A 47 -2.02 9.35 -6.64
CA GLU A 47 -2.36 8.57 -7.84
C GLU A 47 -1.41 7.40 -8.01
N PHE A 48 -1.92 6.26 -8.52
CA PHE A 48 -1.15 5.06 -8.74
C PHE A 48 -0.76 4.90 -10.22
N TRP A 49 0.44 4.41 -10.47
CA TRP A 49 0.95 4.03 -11.80
C TRP A 49 0.76 2.51 -12.01
N ASN A 50 -0.50 2.12 -12.28
CA ASN A 50 -0.95 0.71 -12.27
C ASN A 50 -0.23 -0.19 -13.28
N ASP A 51 0.31 0.36 -14.35
CA ASP A 51 1.10 -0.33 -15.38
C ASP A 51 2.57 -0.50 -14.99
N ALA A 52 3.08 0.36 -14.10
CA ALA A 52 4.49 0.39 -13.71
C ALA A 52 4.82 -0.59 -12.56
N ALA A 53 3.94 -0.72 -11.57
CA ALA A 53 4.20 -1.51 -10.37
C ALA A 53 2.92 -2.18 -9.82
N PRO A 54 2.23 -3.04 -10.61
CA PRO A 54 0.92 -3.57 -10.25
C PRO A 54 0.91 -4.38 -8.95
N ASN A 55 1.91 -5.23 -8.69
CA ASN A 55 1.94 -6.05 -7.47
C ASN A 55 2.24 -5.19 -6.22
N THR A 56 3.08 -4.19 -6.35
CA THR A 56 3.39 -3.21 -5.29
C THR A 56 2.14 -2.42 -4.91
N ILE A 57 1.39 -1.95 -5.92
CA ILE A 57 0.15 -1.19 -5.72
C ILE A 57 -0.91 -2.05 -5.05
N GLU A 58 -1.12 -3.27 -5.51
CA GLU A 58 -2.08 -4.19 -4.88
C GLU A 58 -1.69 -4.54 -3.43
N ASN A 59 -0.39 -4.73 -3.15
CA ASN A 59 0.10 -4.89 -1.79
C ASN A 59 -0.19 -3.66 -0.93
N PHE A 60 0.11 -2.46 -1.42
CA PHE A 60 -0.15 -1.22 -0.71
C PHE A 60 -1.65 -1.03 -0.43
N LYS A 61 -2.51 -1.24 -1.44
CA LYS A 61 -3.98 -1.19 -1.30
C LYS A 61 -4.50 -2.20 -0.29
N LYS A 62 -4.02 -3.45 -0.34
CA LYS A 62 -4.37 -4.52 0.61
C LYS A 62 -4.05 -4.11 2.05
N LEU A 63 -2.85 -3.60 2.29
CA LEU A 63 -2.42 -3.15 3.61
C LEU A 63 -3.23 -1.92 4.09
N ALA A 64 -3.51 -0.96 3.20
CA ALA A 64 -4.34 0.19 3.50
C ALA A 64 -5.76 -0.23 3.91
N ARG A 65 -6.42 -1.06 3.10
CA ARG A 65 -7.79 -1.56 3.37
C ARG A 65 -7.90 -2.39 4.65
N SER A 66 -6.84 -3.09 5.03
CA SER A 66 -6.79 -3.83 6.29
C SER A 66 -6.54 -2.95 7.53
N GLY A 67 -6.33 -1.64 7.35
CA GLY A 67 -5.96 -0.73 8.44
C GLY A 67 -4.53 -0.93 8.96
N PHE A 68 -3.68 -1.64 8.19
CA PHE A 68 -2.30 -1.91 8.60
C PHE A 68 -1.51 -0.64 8.90
N TYR A 69 -1.73 0.43 8.14
CA TYR A 69 -1.03 1.71 8.31
C TYR A 69 -1.56 2.58 9.43
N ASN A 70 -2.76 2.28 9.99
CA ASN A 70 -3.40 3.11 10.99
C ASN A 70 -2.53 3.23 12.26
N GLY A 71 -2.23 4.45 12.66
CA GLY A 71 -1.40 4.76 13.82
C GLY A 71 0.11 4.60 13.62
N THR A 72 0.57 4.21 12.41
CA THR A 72 2.00 4.32 12.07
C THR A 72 2.42 5.78 11.93
N ILE A 73 3.71 6.06 11.87
CA ILE A 73 4.23 7.43 11.71
C ILE A 73 5.22 7.54 10.56
N PHE A 74 5.44 8.76 10.10
CA PHE A 74 6.66 9.09 9.36
C PHE A 74 7.82 9.16 10.36
N HIS A 75 8.56 8.07 10.46
CA HIS A 75 9.60 7.88 11.49
C HIS A 75 10.98 8.34 11.07
N ARG A 76 11.21 8.52 9.76
CA ARG A 76 12.47 8.97 9.20
C ARG A 76 12.21 10.10 8.20
N ILE A 77 12.78 11.26 8.44
CA ILE A 77 12.66 12.46 7.61
C ILE A 77 14.05 12.99 7.34
N VAL A 78 14.46 13.03 6.08
CA VAL A 78 15.74 13.62 5.67
C VAL A 78 15.42 14.81 4.76
N LYS A 79 15.72 16.00 5.26
CA LYS A 79 15.42 17.27 4.57
C LYS A 79 16.03 17.30 3.16
N GLY A 80 15.23 17.70 2.17
CA GLY A 80 15.64 17.73 0.76
C GLY A 80 15.80 16.35 0.12
N PHE A 81 15.46 15.26 0.85
CA PHE A 81 15.49 13.90 0.35
C PHE A 81 14.08 13.28 0.36
N MET A 82 13.59 12.82 1.51
CA MET A 82 12.31 12.12 1.58
C MET A 82 11.73 12.11 3.01
N ILE A 83 10.44 11.73 3.10
CA ILE A 83 9.79 11.30 4.34
C ILE A 83 9.46 9.81 4.21
N GLN A 84 9.77 9.00 5.24
CA GLN A 84 9.56 7.54 5.21
C GLN A 84 8.63 7.10 6.34
N GLY A 85 7.66 6.26 6.01
CA GLY A 85 6.66 5.72 6.92
C GLY A 85 6.31 4.27 6.62
N GLY A 86 5.18 3.78 7.18
CA GLY A 86 4.65 2.45 6.91
C GLY A 86 5.27 1.31 7.73
N ASP A 87 6.07 1.62 8.75
CA ASP A 87 6.63 0.64 9.67
C ASP A 87 5.65 0.36 10.82
N PRO A 88 5.16 -0.89 11.01
CA PRO A 88 4.24 -1.26 12.08
C PRO A 88 4.82 -1.11 13.49
N ASN A 89 6.14 -1.19 13.67
CA ASN A 89 6.78 -0.98 14.96
C ASN A 89 6.52 0.42 15.51
N THR A 90 6.29 1.39 14.63
CA THR A 90 6.09 2.80 15.00
C THR A 90 4.76 3.09 15.70
N LYS A 91 3.84 2.12 15.73
CA LYS A 91 2.59 2.20 16.52
C LYS A 91 2.87 2.19 18.01
N ASP A 92 3.97 1.59 18.42
CA ASP A 92 4.40 1.43 19.81
C ASP A 92 5.64 2.28 20.06
N ALA A 93 5.50 3.32 20.89
CA ALA A 93 6.62 4.22 21.22
C ALA A 93 7.75 3.50 22.00
N SER A 94 7.47 2.40 22.71
CA SER A 94 8.48 1.61 23.41
C SER A 94 9.43 0.88 22.45
N LYS A 95 9.05 0.72 21.17
CA LYS A 95 9.84 0.07 20.12
C LYS A 95 10.66 1.06 19.27
N GLU A 96 10.91 2.26 19.76
CA GLU A 96 11.62 3.29 18.98
C GLU A 96 12.98 2.81 18.45
N SER A 97 13.72 2.02 19.21
CA SER A 97 15.00 1.45 18.77
C SER A 97 14.90 0.49 17.57
N SER A 98 13.69 -0.02 17.29
CA SER A 98 13.39 -0.93 16.16
C SER A 98 12.69 -0.22 14.99
N TYR A 99 12.50 1.09 15.05
CA TYR A 99 11.88 1.81 13.93
C TYR A 99 12.75 1.68 12.68
N GLY A 100 12.10 1.44 11.55
CA GLY A 100 12.72 1.17 10.26
C GLY A 100 12.95 -0.32 9.98
N THR A 101 12.69 -1.23 10.95
CA THR A 101 12.91 -2.67 10.77
C THR A 101 11.63 -3.49 10.61
N GLY A 102 10.46 -2.90 10.88
CA GLY A 102 9.18 -3.60 10.81
C GLY A 102 8.70 -3.86 9.37
N ASP A 103 7.93 -4.92 9.21
CA ASP A 103 7.32 -5.32 7.94
C ASP A 103 5.94 -5.99 8.17
N PRO A 104 5.20 -6.34 7.11
CA PRO A 104 3.87 -6.97 7.25
C PRO A 104 3.92 -8.49 7.50
N GLY A 105 5.10 -9.07 7.76
CA GLY A 105 5.32 -10.51 7.90
C GLY A 105 5.65 -11.23 6.58
N TYR A 106 5.83 -10.49 5.49
CA TYR A 106 6.24 -11.00 4.18
C TYR A 106 6.95 -9.91 3.37
N LYS A 107 7.54 -10.30 2.24
CA LYS A 107 8.23 -9.43 1.28
C LYS A 107 7.57 -9.54 -0.09
N ILE A 108 7.76 -8.52 -0.91
CA ILE A 108 7.31 -8.46 -2.29
C ILE A 108 8.50 -8.27 -3.24
N LYS A 109 8.37 -8.77 -4.46
CA LYS A 109 9.37 -8.58 -5.50
C LYS A 109 9.46 -7.11 -5.93
N ALA A 110 10.66 -6.70 -6.30
CA ALA A 110 10.88 -5.38 -6.89
C ALA A 110 10.21 -5.28 -8.26
N GLU A 111 9.67 -4.10 -8.55
CA GLU A 111 9.09 -3.72 -9.84
C GLU A 111 9.75 -2.41 -10.30
N PHE A 112 11.07 -2.48 -10.56
CA PHE A 112 11.82 -1.31 -11.04
C PHE A 112 11.29 -0.89 -12.41
N ASN A 113 11.12 0.41 -12.60
CA ASN A 113 10.51 0.98 -13.79
C ASN A 113 11.15 2.33 -14.15
N ASP A 114 10.70 2.95 -15.26
CA ASP A 114 11.29 4.16 -15.83
C ASP A 114 10.77 5.47 -15.21
N HIS A 115 9.87 5.41 -14.23
CA HIS A 115 9.44 6.62 -13.53
C HIS A 115 10.53 7.11 -12.58
N SER A 116 11.02 8.32 -12.82
CA SER A 116 12.05 8.97 -11.99
C SER A 116 11.53 9.30 -10.58
N HIS A 117 12.43 9.27 -9.61
CA HIS A 117 12.15 9.71 -8.24
C HIS A 117 12.13 11.25 -8.14
N ASP A 118 11.19 11.87 -8.83
CA ASP A 118 10.94 13.31 -8.73
C ASP A 118 10.29 13.68 -7.39
N ARG A 119 10.21 15.01 -7.11
CA ARG A 119 9.45 15.50 -5.96
C ARG A 119 8.01 14.94 -5.98
N ALA A 120 7.52 14.57 -4.79
CA ALA A 120 6.19 14.03 -4.55
C ALA A 120 5.95 12.59 -5.09
N VAL A 121 6.95 11.94 -5.68
CA VAL A 121 6.88 10.53 -6.06
C VAL A 121 6.93 9.65 -4.82
N ILE A 122 6.04 8.64 -4.75
CA ILE A 122 6.02 7.61 -3.73
C ILE A 122 6.73 6.35 -4.23
N SER A 123 7.57 5.76 -3.38
CA SER A 123 8.39 4.59 -3.70
C SER A 123 8.52 3.66 -2.51
N MET A 124 8.78 2.37 -2.75
CA MET A 124 8.96 1.40 -1.67
C MET A 124 10.34 1.53 -1.02
N ALA A 125 10.35 1.58 0.31
CA ALA A 125 11.58 1.36 1.07
C ALA A 125 11.90 -0.13 1.13
N ARG A 126 13.21 -0.46 1.16
CA ARG A 126 13.71 -1.84 1.19
C ARG A 126 15.05 -1.97 1.90
N GLY A 127 15.43 -3.19 2.23
CA GLY A 127 16.76 -3.56 2.67
C GLY A 127 17.75 -3.70 1.50
N PRO A 128 18.93 -4.32 1.74
CA PRO A 128 19.93 -4.55 0.70
C PRO A 128 19.43 -5.42 -0.46
N ASP A 129 18.64 -6.45 -0.17
CA ASP A 129 18.01 -7.30 -1.19
C ASP A 129 16.94 -6.50 -1.93
N PRO A 130 16.97 -6.44 -3.27
CA PRO A 130 15.91 -5.81 -4.09
C PRO A 130 14.50 -6.30 -3.75
N ASP A 131 14.32 -7.58 -3.46
CA ASP A 131 13.04 -8.24 -3.17
C ASP A 131 12.68 -8.20 -1.67
N SER A 132 13.22 -7.24 -0.90
CA SER A 132 12.99 -7.10 0.54
C SER A 132 11.96 -6.04 0.93
N ALA A 133 11.30 -5.39 -0.02
CA ALA A 133 10.20 -4.47 0.27
C ALA A 133 9.02 -5.19 0.94
N GLY A 134 8.28 -4.49 1.80
CA GLY A 134 7.12 -5.04 2.50
C GLY A 134 6.00 -4.02 2.63
N SER A 135 6.05 -3.20 3.68
CA SER A 135 5.04 -2.16 3.95
C SER A 135 5.61 -0.76 3.97
N GLN A 136 6.92 -0.59 4.18
CA GLN A 136 7.50 0.73 4.30
C GLN A 136 7.63 1.42 2.94
N PHE A 137 7.29 2.71 2.91
CA PHE A 137 7.35 3.55 1.73
C PHE A 137 7.96 4.91 2.07
N PHE A 138 8.41 5.63 1.06
CA PHE A 138 8.85 7.01 1.21
C PHE A 138 8.26 7.90 0.12
N ILE A 139 8.18 9.20 0.41
CA ILE A 139 7.74 10.23 -0.53
C ILE A 139 8.89 11.22 -0.70
N CYS A 140 9.31 11.46 -1.94
CA CYS A 140 10.43 12.32 -2.27
C CYS A 140 10.12 13.80 -2.00
N LEU A 141 11.02 14.51 -1.33
CA LEU A 141 10.96 15.96 -1.11
C LEU A 141 11.63 16.77 -2.22
N ALA A 142 12.49 16.13 -2.99
CA ALA A 142 13.20 16.70 -4.15
C ALA A 142 13.56 15.57 -5.11
N PRO A 143 13.97 15.85 -6.37
CA PRO A 143 14.43 14.83 -7.31
C PRO A 143 15.61 14.03 -6.76
N GLN A 144 15.55 12.70 -6.92
CA GLN A 144 16.55 11.74 -6.43
C GLN A 144 16.96 10.74 -7.53
N PRO A 145 17.56 11.19 -8.65
CA PRO A 145 17.84 10.33 -9.80
C PRO A 145 18.76 9.14 -9.47
N ARG A 146 19.53 9.21 -8.39
CA ARG A 146 20.36 8.10 -7.90
C ARG A 146 19.55 6.88 -7.43
N LEU A 147 18.24 7.02 -7.22
CA LEU A 147 17.34 5.94 -6.79
C LEU A 147 16.64 5.27 -7.99
N ASP A 148 16.69 5.88 -9.16
CA ASP A 148 16.04 5.37 -10.38
C ASP A 148 16.57 3.97 -10.71
N HIS A 149 15.67 3.07 -11.11
CA HIS A 149 15.93 1.65 -11.36
C HIS A 149 16.50 0.85 -10.19
N GLN A 150 16.54 1.43 -8.97
CA GLN A 150 16.99 0.75 -7.76
C GLN A 150 15.91 0.63 -6.69
N TYR A 151 14.84 1.43 -6.79
CA TYR A 151 13.68 1.39 -5.92
C TYR A 151 12.41 1.39 -6.78
N THR A 152 11.34 0.76 -6.27
CA THR A 152 10.07 0.64 -6.98
C THR A 152 9.22 1.88 -6.74
N THR A 153 9.18 2.79 -7.71
CA THR A 153 8.20 3.87 -7.75
C THR A 153 6.84 3.32 -8.13
N PHE A 154 5.76 3.79 -7.50
CA PHE A 154 4.43 3.24 -7.76
C PHE A 154 3.31 4.28 -7.84
N GLY A 155 3.64 5.58 -7.74
CA GLY A 155 2.69 6.67 -7.86
C GLY A 155 3.29 8.02 -7.51
N LYS A 156 2.42 9.05 -7.47
CA LYS A 156 2.79 10.43 -7.16
C LYS A 156 1.66 11.14 -6.41
N LEU A 157 2.01 12.09 -5.54
CA LEU A 157 1.02 12.98 -4.96
C LEU A 157 0.38 13.84 -6.04
N MET A 158 -0.95 13.87 -6.04
CA MET A 158 -1.75 14.82 -6.83
C MET A 158 -2.30 15.97 -5.96
N LYS A 159 -2.36 15.78 -4.62
CA LYS A 159 -2.77 16.80 -3.65
C LYS A 159 -1.99 16.64 -2.34
N GLY A 160 -1.86 17.73 -1.55
CA GLY A 160 -1.23 17.72 -0.23
C GLY A 160 0.28 17.98 -0.29
N ASP A 161 0.78 18.67 -1.32
CA ASP A 161 2.21 19.05 -1.39
C ASP A 161 2.59 20.02 -0.25
N ASP A 162 1.67 20.85 0.23
CA ASP A 162 1.83 21.70 1.40
C ASP A 162 1.97 20.87 2.70
N VAL A 163 1.23 19.75 2.81
CA VAL A 163 1.37 18.82 3.93
C VAL A 163 2.70 18.09 3.85
N LEU A 164 3.12 17.63 2.66
CA LEU A 164 4.42 17.03 2.42
C LEU A 164 5.55 17.98 2.81
N GLU A 165 5.47 19.25 2.38
CA GLU A 165 6.45 20.29 2.70
C GLU A 165 6.51 20.56 4.20
N LYS A 166 5.36 20.67 4.86
CA LYS A 166 5.28 20.90 6.31
C LYS A 166 5.94 19.79 7.10
N ILE A 167 5.70 18.52 6.73
CA ILE A 167 6.31 17.35 7.36
C ILE A 167 7.81 17.35 7.06
N GLY A 168 8.20 17.55 5.80
CA GLY A 168 9.58 17.49 5.33
C GLY A 168 10.51 18.56 5.91
N ASN A 169 9.96 19.72 6.30
CA ASN A 169 10.70 20.83 6.90
C ASN A 169 10.80 20.76 8.44
N THR A 170 10.26 19.72 9.07
CA THR A 170 10.31 19.58 10.53
C THR A 170 11.77 19.55 11.04
N PRO A 171 12.05 20.11 12.22
CA PRO A 171 13.31 19.87 12.90
C PRO A 171 13.53 18.36 13.15
N VAL A 172 14.75 17.90 12.94
CA VAL A 172 15.14 16.50 13.17
C VAL A 172 16.31 16.41 14.13
N THR A 173 16.41 15.28 14.83
CA THR A 173 17.52 14.91 15.69
C THR A 173 18.16 13.62 15.19
N ARG A 174 19.22 13.16 15.84
CA ARG A 174 19.85 11.88 15.50
C ARG A 174 18.94 10.72 15.90
N ASN A 175 18.77 9.77 14.99
CA ASN A 175 18.12 8.50 15.27
C ASN A 175 19.11 7.51 15.98
N SER A 176 18.67 6.28 16.24
CA SER A 176 19.48 5.23 16.88
C SER A 176 20.73 4.83 16.09
N THR A 177 20.76 5.07 14.77
CA THR A 177 21.93 4.79 13.92
C THR A 177 22.86 6.00 13.73
N GLY A 178 22.51 7.16 14.34
CA GLY A 178 23.28 8.40 14.25
C GLY A 178 22.93 9.30 13.07
N GLU A 179 21.96 8.91 12.23
CA GLU A 179 21.47 9.75 11.12
C GLU A 179 20.60 10.90 11.64
N MET A 180 20.77 12.10 11.09
CA MET A 180 19.90 13.26 11.34
C MET A 180 18.56 13.12 10.62
N SER A 181 17.66 12.32 11.19
CA SER A 181 16.40 11.94 10.52
C SER A 181 15.22 11.67 11.46
N LYS A 182 15.42 11.65 12.78
CA LYS A 182 14.34 11.46 13.74
C LYS A 182 13.57 12.76 13.87
N PRO A 183 12.26 12.82 13.50
CA PRO A 183 11.47 14.03 13.61
C PRO A 183 11.28 14.45 15.08
N SER A 184 11.24 15.76 15.33
CA SER A 184 11.08 16.33 16.67
C SER A 184 9.67 16.12 17.26
N LYS A 185 8.69 15.78 16.42
CA LYS A 185 7.33 15.39 16.84
C LYS A 185 6.83 14.19 16.03
N ARG A 186 5.80 13.51 16.53
CA ARG A 186 5.16 12.41 15.81
C ARG A 186 4.28 12.94 14.68
N PHE A 187 4.51 12.48 13.48
CA PHE A 187 3.64 12.68 12.31
C PHE A 187 2.88 11.39 12.05
N THR A 188 1.68 11.30 12.60
CA THR A 188 0.89 10.07 12.55
C THR A 188 0.18 9.94 11.21
N ILE A 189 0.24 8.76 10.62
CA ILE A 189 -0.66 8.30 9.57
C ILE A 189 -1.90 7.76 10.30
N GLU A 190 -2.96 8.57 10.35
CA GLU A 190 -4.19 8.20 11.04
C GLU A 190 -4.85 7.01 10.35
N LYS A 191 -4.94 7.08 9.02
CA LYS A 191 -5.35 5.98 8.13
C LYS A 191 -4.98 6.27 6.69
N ILE A 192 -5.04 5.23 5.85
CA ILE A 192 -4.97 5.35 4.40
C ILE A 192 -6.25 4.77 3.82
N ASP A 193 -7.06 5.61 3.17
CA ASP A 193 -8.27 5.21 2.47
C ASP A 193 -7.97 4.99 0.98
N ILE A 194 -8.45 3.90 0.41
CA ILE A 194 -8.42 3.64 -1.04
C ILE A 194 -9.80 3.97 -1.58
N VAL A 195 -9.88 4.99 -2.42
CA VAL A 195 -11.14 5.55 -2.89
C VAL A 195 -11.11 5.78 -4.42
N PRO A 196 -12.26 5.86 -5.09
CA PRO A 196 -12.31 6.26 -6.50
C PRO A 196 -11.71 7.67 -6.71
N ALA A 197 -10.96 7.87 -7.78
CA ALA A 197 -10.27 9.14 -8.06
C ALA A 197 -11.23 10.33 -8.26
N ASP A 198 -12.44 10.07 -8.72
CA ASP A 198 -13.48 11.09 -8.89
C ASP A 198 -14.08 11.59 -7.57
N SER A 199 -13.91 10.83 -6.47
CA SER A 199 -14.37 11.23 -5.14
C SER A 199 -13.47 12.27 -4.45
N VAL A 200 -12.28 12.55 -4.99
CA VAL A 200 -11.28 13.47 -4.41
C VAL A 200 -11.02 14.72 -5.25
N LYS A 201 -11.93 15.04 -6.18
CA LYS A 201 -11.85 16.23 -7.05
C LYS A 201 -12.03 17.53 -6.28
#